data_24dcf3e5cc9f30b765ce69a675bb24de
#
_entry.id   24dcf3e5cc9f30b765ce69a675bb24de
#
_cell.length_a   1.000
_cell.length_b   1.000
_cell.length_c   1.000
_cell.angle_alpha   90.00
_cell.angle_beta   90.00
_cell.angle_gamma   90.00
#
_symmetry.space_group_name_H-M   'P 1'
#
loop_
_entity.id
_entity.type
_entity.pdbx_description
1 polymer ?
#
loop_
_entity_poly.entity_id
_entity_poly.type
_entity_poly.pdbx_seq_one_letter_code
_entity_poly.pdbx_strand_id
1 'polypeptide(L)'
;PEGKRKIIGREFIRAFEGAVRDALGSNEAETEFLVQGTLYPDVVESGGGAGAANIKSHHNVGGLPDDLKFTLVEPLRLLFKDEVRAVGRELGLPEEIVGRQPFPGPGLGIRIIGEVTEDRLDTLRRADAIAREELTSAGLDHQIWQCPVVLLADVRSVGVQGDGRTYGHPIVLRPVSSEDAMTADWTRVPYEVLERISTRITNEVPEVNRVVLDVTSKPPGTIEWE
;
A
#
# COMPACT_ATOMS: atom_id res chain seq x y z
N PRO A 1 0.84 5.87 14.09
CA PRO A 1 0.55 4.89 13.03
C PRO A 1 -0.84 4.27 13.18
N GLU A 2 -1.16 3.64 14.32
CA GLU A 2 -2.44 2.95 14.51
C GLU A 2 -3.65 3.89 14.42
N GLY A 3 -3.58 5.08 15.01
CA GLY A 3 -4.62 6.10 14.91
C GLY A 3 -4.88 6.53 13.46
N LYS A 4 -3.82 6.70 12.66
CA LYS A 4 -3.89 7.01 11.23
C LYS A 4 -4.65 5.92 10.47
N ARG A 5 -4.33 4.64 10.70
CA ARG A 5 -5.02 3.49 10.07
C ARG A 5 -6.50 3.42 10.42
N LYS A 6 -6.87 3.65 11.68
CA LYS A 6 -8.28 3.69 12.14
C LYS A 6 -9.07 4.83 11.49
N ILE A 7 -8.46 6.01 11.38
CA ILE A 7 -9.09 7.17 10.72
C ILE A 7 -9.31 6.88 9.24
N ILE A 8 -8.28 6.39 8.53
CA ILE A 8 -8.36 6.07 7.11
C ILE A 8 -9.43 5.01 6.86
N GLY A 9 -9.47 3.92 7.65
CA GLY A 9 -10.48 2.87 7.53
C GLY A 9 -11.90 3.41 7.71
N ARG A 10 -12.13 4.24 8.71
CA ARG A 10 -13.43 4.88 8.94
C ARG A 10 -13.85 5.79 7.79
N GLU A 11 -12.95 6.65 7.31
CA GLU A 11 -13.26 7.56 6.20
C GLU A 11 -13.48 6.81 4.88
N PHE A 12 -12.78 5.69 4.67
CA PHE A 12 -13.02 4.80 3.53
C PHE A 12 -14.46 4.28 3.51
N ILE A 13 -14.97 3.77 4.65
CA ILE A 13 -16.35 3.30 4.75
C ILE A 13 -17.36 4.42 4.50
N ARG A 14 -17.12 5.62 5.06
CA ARG A 14 -17.99 6.78 4.82
C ARG A 14 -18.03 7.22 3.36
N ALA A 15 -16.85 7.25 2.72
CA ALA A 15 -16.76 7.54 1.29
C ALA A 15 -17.47 6.49 0.44
N PHE A 16 -17.35 5.20 0.82
CA PHE A 16 -18.05 4.12 0.16
C PHE A 16 -19.59 4.23 0.32
N GLU A 17 -20.09 4.49 1.52
CA GLU A 17 -21.53 4.72 1.76
C GLU A 17 -22.05 5.92 0.95
N GLY A 18 -21.26 7.00 0.83
CA GLY A 18 -21.59 8.14 -0.02
C GLY A 18 -21.70 7.75 -1.49
N ALA A 19 -20.69 7.04 -2.01
CA ALA A 19 -20.67 6.57 -3.39
C ALA A 19 -21.82 5.60 -3.72
N VAL A 20 -22.20 4.73 -2.77
CA VAL A 20 -23.37 3.84 -2.93
C VAL A 20 -24.64 4.65 -3.03
N ARG A 21 -24.85 5.66 -2.17
CA ARG A 21 -25.99 6.56 -2.25
C ARG A 21 -26.08 7.30 -3.58
N ASP A 22 -24.96 7.84 -4.04
CA ASP A 22 -24.90 8.59 -5.31
C ASP A 22 -25.18 7.68 -6.51
N ALA A 23 -24.71 6.42 -6.48
CA ALA A 23 -24.90 5.46 -7.56
C ALA A 23 -26.31 4.87 -7.61
N LEU A 24 -26.92 4.60 -6.46
CA LEU A 24 -28.20 3.91 -6.35
C LEU A 24 -29.39 4.87 -6.19
N GLY A 25 -29.17 6.11 -5.73
CA GLY A 25 -30.22 7.10 -5.53
C GLY A 25 -31.36 6.58 -4.65
N SER A 26 -32.58 6.60 -5.18
CA SER A 26 -33.77 6.11 -4.46
C SER A 26 -33.79 4.59 -4.19
N ASN A 27 -32.92 3.82 -4.82
CA ASN A 27 -32.84 2.35 -4.70
C ASN A 27 -31.88 1.91 -3.56
N GLU A 28 -31.30 2.85 -2.78
CA GLU A 28 -30.43 2.54 -1.64
C GLU A 28 -31.10 1.56 -0.66
N ALA A 29 -32.41 1.70 -0.44
CA ALA A 29 -33.19 0.85 0.46
C ALA A 29 -33.33 -0.61 0.00
N GLU A 30 -33.03 -0.91 -1.26
CA GLU A 30 -33.12 -2.26 -1.85
C GLU A 30 -31.78 -3.00 -1.81
N THR A 31 -30.70 -2.34 -1.39
CA THR A 31 -29.38 -2.96 -1.32
C THR A 31 -29.19 -3.68 0.00
N GLU A 32 -29.24 -5.02 -0.04
CA GLU A 32 -29.13 -5.89 1.14
C GLU A 32 -27.73 -6.49 1.33
N PHE A 33 -26.92 -6.57 0.28
CA PHE A 33 -25.67 -7.31 0.26
C PHE A 33 -24.49 -6.44 -0.12
N LEU A 34 -23.35 -6.67 0.58
CA LEU A 34 -22.04 -6.14 0.24
C LEU A 34 -21.10 -7.30 -0.10
N VAL A 35 -20.63 -7.34 -1.35
CA VAL A 35 -19.61 -8.31 -1.76
C VAL A 35 -18.22 -7.80 -1.36
N GLN A 36 -17.50 -8.61 -0.61
CA GLN A 36 -16.18 -8.28 -0.09
C GLN A 36 -15.14 -9.34 -0.47
N GLY A 37 -13.99 -8.90 -0.92
CA GLY A 37 -12.88 -9.76 -1.34
C GLY A 37 -11.98 -10.23 -0.20
N THR A 38 -12.56 -10.62 0.94
CA THR A 38 -11.83 -11.19 2.08
C THR A 38 -11.15 -12.50 1.68
N LEU A 39 -9.87 -12.67 2.06
CA LEU A 39 -9.09 -13.87 1.83
C LEU A 39 -8.89 -14.69 3.12
N TYR A 40 -8.51 -15.95 2.98
CA TYR A 40 -8.26 -16.82 4.13
C TYR A 40 -7.21 -16.28 5.11
N PRO A 41 -6.06 -15.73 4.68
CA PRO A 41 -5.10 -15.08 5.58
C PRO A 41 -5.69 -13.92 6.39
N ASP A 42 -6.60 -13.13 5.80
CA ASP A 42 -7.27 -12.03 6.51
C ASP A 42 -8.12 -12.55 7.68
N VAL A 43 -8.77 -13.69 7.47
CA VAL A 43 -9.61 -14.36 8.50
C VAL A 43 -8.74 -14.88 9.66
N VAL A 44 -7.63 -15.54 9.34
CA VAL A 44 -6.72 -16.11 10.35
C VAL A 44 -6.02 -15.00 11.16
N GLU A 45 -5.57 -13.94 10.49
CA GLU A 45 -4.88 -12.81 11.12
C GLU A 45 -5.80 -11.93 11.97
N SER A 46 -7.11 -11.92 11.67
CA SER A 46 -8.12 -11.14 12.43
C SER A 46 -8.61 -11.82 13.72
N GLY A 47 -8.03 -12.94 14.09
CA GLY A 47 -8.32 -13.58 15.39
C GLY A 47 -9.50 -14.55 15.39
N GLY A 48 -9.83 -15.18 14.27
CA GLY A 48 -10.84 -16.23 14.17
C GLY A 48 -10.50 -17.55 14.88
N GLY A 49 -9.42 -17.62 15.67
CA GLY A 49 -9.01 -18.76 16.48
C GLY A 49 -8.86 -18.40 17.96
N ALA A 50 -9.38 -19.22 18.86
CA ALA A 50 -9.20 -19.06 20.30
C ALA A 50 -7.70 -19.08 20.64
N GLY A 51 -7.12 -17.93 21.03
CA GLY A 51 -5.73 -17.79 21.48
C GLY A 51 -4.80 -17.02 20.56
N ALA A 52 -5.20 -16.55 19.38
CA ALA A 52 -4.40 -15.68 18.55
C ALA A 52 -4.48 -14.24 19.10
N ALA A 53 -3.32 -13.65 19.42
CA ALA A 53 -3.24 -12.22 19.70
C ALA A 53 -3.74 -11.46 18.47
N ASN A 54 -4.56 -10.42 18.66
CA ASN A 54 -5.08 -9.54 17.63
C ASN A 54 -3.89 -8.82 16.94
N ILE A 55 -3.29 -9.44 15.92
CA ILE A 55 -2.05 -8.96 15.30
C ILE A 55 -2.34 -7.87 14.26
N LYS A 56 -3.57 -7.82 13.72
CA LYS A 56 -3.95 -6.78 12.74
C LYS A 56 -5.41 -6.33 12.91
N SER A 57 -5.58 -5.10 13.38
CA SER A 57 -6.88 -4.42 13.55
C SER A 57 -7.40 -3.73 12.27
N HIS A 58 -6.81 -4.00 11.10
CA HIS A 58 -7.03 -3.23 9.88
C HIS A 58 -7.29 -4.06 8.62
N HIS A 59 -7.49 -5.36 8.76
CA HIS A 59 -8.04 -6.17 7.69
C HIS A 59 -9.56 -6.04 7.64
N ASN A 60 -10.12 -6.25 6.45
CA ASN A 60 -11.55 -6.13 6.12
C ASN A 60 -12.50 -6.75 7.14
N VAL A 61 -12.05 -7.73 7.93
CA VAL A 61 -12.86 -8.43 8.95
C VAL A 61 -12.95 -7.66 10.28
N GLY A 62 -11.94 -6.84 10.62
CA GLY A 62 -11.88 -6.10 11.91
C GLY A 62 -12.09 -4.59 11.80
N GLY A 63 -12.26 -4.06 10.59
CA GLY A 63 -12.38 -2.62 10.34
C GLY A 63 -13.77 -2.14 9.94
N LEU A 64 -14.75 -3.06 9.79
CA LEU A 64 -16.12 -2.69 9.46
C LEU A 64 -16.81 -2.12 10.70
N PRO A 65 -17.62 -1.06 10.55
CA PRO A 65 -18.45 -0.55 11.63
C PRO A 65 -19.45 -1.59 12.14
N ASP A 66 -19.71 -1.60 13.45
CA ASP A 66 -20.70 -2.50 14.07
C ASP A 66 -22.15 -2.22 13.60
N ASP A 67 -22.38 -1.05 12.99
CA ASP A 67 -23.66 -0.59 12.46
C ASP A 67 -23.81 -0.80 10.94
N LEU A 68 -22.97 -1.63 10.33
CA LEU A 68 -23.05 -1.95 8.91
C LEU A 68 -24.42 -2.56 8.58
N LYS A 69 -25.16 -1.92 7.67
CA LYS A 69 -26.51 -2.32 7.29
C LYS A 69 -26.58 -3.46 6.28
N PHE A 70 -25.44 -3.89 5.74
CA PHE A 70 -25.36 -4.87 4.66
C PHE A 70 -25.02 -6.26 5.18
N THR A 71 -25.61 -7.29 4.57
CA THR A 71 -25.16 -8.67 4.74
C THR A 71 -23.92 -8.90 3.89
N LEU A 72 -22.82 -9.35 4.51
CA LEU A 72 -21.57 -9.61 3.78
C LEU A 72 -21.65 -10.88 2.95
N VAL A 73 -21.18 -10.82 1.72
CA VAL A 73 -20.95 -11.95 0.82
C VAL A 73 -19.46 -12.03 0.51
N GLU A 74 -18.79 -13.05 1.00
CA GLU A 74 -17.32 -13.20 0.95
C GLU A 74 -16.94 -14.47 0.16
N PRO A 75 -17.04 -14.45 -1.18
CA PRO A 75 -16.86 -15.65 -2.02
C PRO A 75 -15.44 -16.21 -2.00
N LEU A 76 -14.44 -15.40 -1.62
CA LEU A 76 -13.03 -15.76 -1.63
C LEU A 76 -12.47 -16.11 -0.23
N ARG A 77 -13.32 -16.14 0.79
CA ARG A 77 -12.94 -16.25 2.21
C ARG A 77 -12.08 -17.47 2.57
N LEU A 78 -12.16 -18.54 1.80
CA LEU A 78 -11.43 -19.78 2.03
C LEU A 78 -10.23 -19.96 1.09
N LEU A 79 -9.91 -18.96 0.27
CA LEU A 79 -8.84 -19.03 -0.72
C LEU A 79 -7.62 -18.24 -0.27
N PHE A 80 -6.45 -18.75 -0.64
CA PHE A 80 -5.19 -18.00 -0.57
C PHE A 80 -5.04 -17.07 -1.79
N LYS A 81 -4.12 -16.12 -1.70
CA LYS A 81 -3.95 -15.08 -2.72
C LYS A 81 -3.52 -15.63 -4.09
N ASP A 82 -2.68 -16.67 -4.10
CA ASP A 82 -2.25 -17.38 -5.31
C ASP A 82 -3.42 -18.12 -5.99
N GLU A 83 -4.29 -18.75 -5.19
CA GLU A 83 -5.52 -19.40 -5.69
C GLU A 83 -6.49 -18.37 -6.29
N VAL A 84 -6.67 -17.22 -5.63
CA VAL A 84 -7.49 -16.11 -6.17
C VAL A 84 -6.92 -15.57 -7.47
N ARG A 85 -5.60 -15.47 -7.59
CA ARG A 85 -4.94 -15.10 -8.85
C ARG A 85 -5.19 -16.13 -9.96
N ALA A 86 -5.13 -17.43 -9.62
CA ALA A 86 -5.46 -18.48 -10.57
C ALA A 86 -6.91 -18.37 -11.05
N VAL A 87 -7.87 -18.20 -10.14
CA VAL A 87 -9.28 -17.94 -10.47
C VAL A 87 -9.44 -16.72 -11.35
N GLY A 88 -8.73 -15.62 -11.04
CA GLY A 88 -8.76 -14.40 -11.86
C GLY A 88 -8.32 -14.64 -13.31
N ARG A 89 -7.27 -15.45 -13.53
CA ARG A 89 -6.81 -15.83 -14.88
C ARG A 89 -7.84 -16.69 -15.61
N GLU A 90 -8.44 -17.66 -14.92
CA GLU A 90 -9.52 -18.50 -15.49
C GLU A 90 -10.75 -17.66 -15.87
N LEU A 91 -11.03 -16.57 -15.15
CA LEU A 91 -12.08 -15.62 -15.47
C LEU A 91 -11.69 -14.62 -16.58
N GLY A 92 -10.48 -14.70 -17.11
CA GLY A 92 -9.98 -13.85 -18.20
C GLY A 92 -9.57 -12.45 -17.77
N LEU A 93 -9.25 -12.22 -16.51
CA LEU A 93 -8.71 -10.92 -16.05
C LEU A 93 -7.32 -10.70 -16.63
N PRO A 94 -6.98 -9.46 -17.07
CA PRO A 94 -5.66 -9.11 -17.56
C PRO A 94 -4.57 -9.36 -16.52
N GLU A 95 -3.37 -9.82 -16.97
CA GLU A 95 -2.25 -10.11 -16.08
C GLU A 95 -1.77 -8.87 -15.29
N GLU A 96 -1.93 -7.68 -15.84
CA GLU A 96 -1.66 -6.40 -15.16
C GLU A 96 -2.50 -6.22 -13.88
N ILE A 97 -3.71 -6.79 -13.85
CA ILE A 97 -4.58 -6.77 -12.67
C ILE A 97 -4.23 -7.93 -11.74
N VAL A 98 -4.13 -9.15 -12.29
CA VAL A 98 -3.91 -10.38 -11.52
C VAL A 98 -2.52 -10.40 -10.88
N GLY A 99 -1.49 -9.99 -11.65
CA GLY A 99 -0.10 -9.94 -11.24
C GLY A 99 0.30 -8.70 -10.42
N ARG A 100 -0.63 -7.74 -10.23
CA ARG A 100 -0.32 -6.48 -9.53
C ARG A 100 0.31 -6.71 -8.17
N GLN A 101 1.34 -5.92 -7.87
CA GLN A 101 1.97 -5.90 -6.54
C GLN A 101 0.94 -5.61 -5.45
N PRO A 102 1.10 -6.19 -4.24
CA PRO A 102 0.26 -5.84 -3.10
C PRO A 102 0.29 -4.34 -2.83
N PHE A 103 -0.86 -3.78 -2.48
CA PHE A 103 -0.96 -2.39 -2.06
C PHE A 103 -1.71 -2.34 -0.71
N PRO A 104 -1.23 -1.59 0.27
CA PRO A 104 -1.83 -1.57 1.60
C PRO A 104 -3.24 -0.97 1.57
N GLY A 105 -4.16 -1.54 2.38
CA GLY A 105 -5.53 -1.03 2.49
C GLY A 105 -5.61 0.46 2.81
N PRO A 106 -4.80 1.00 3.76
CA PRO A 106 -4.76 2.44 4.06
C PRO A 106 -4.12 3.30 2.95
N GLY A 107 -3.67 2.72 1.86
CA GLY A 107 -3.10 3.44 0.72
C GLY A 107 -1.78 4.15 1.06
N LEU A 108 -1.52 5.25 0.35
CA LEU A 108 -0.30 6.05 0.53
C LEU A 108 -0.22 6.76 1.89
N GLY A 109 -1.33 6.86 2.62
CA GLY A 109 -1.35 7.56 3.92
C GLY A 109 -0.38 6.98 4.94
N ILE A 110 -0.13 5.65 4.92
CA ILE A 110 0.85 4.99 5.81
C ILE A 110 2.29 5.02 5.27
N ARG A 111 2.48 5.59 4.09
CA ARG A 111 3.81 5.81 3.49
C ARG A 111 4.27 7.26 3.60
N ILE A 112 3.52 8.09 4.34
CA ILE A 112 3.93 9.43 4.75
C ILE A 112 4.24 9.37 6.24
N ILE A 113 5.51 9.43 6.61
CA ILE A 113 5.90 9.50 8.03
C ILE A 113 5.71 10.95 8.49
N GLY A 114 4.62 11.17 9.24
CA GLY A 114 4.13 12.46 9.66
C GLY A 114 2.66 12.71 9.30
N GLU A 115 2.24 13.96 9.33
CA GLU A 115 0.90 14.37 8.95
C GLU A 115 0.64 14.15 7.45
N VAL A 116 -0.54 13.61 7.12
CA VAL A 116 -0.99 13.44 5.74
C VAL A 116 -1.66 14.71 5.26
N THR A 117 -1.05 15.36 4.27
CA THR A 117 -1.59 16.53 3.58
C THR A 117 -1.65 16.28 2.08
N GLU A 118 -2.41 17.07 1.34
CA GLU A 118 -2.51 16.95 -0.12
C GLU A 118 -1.16 17.14 -0.80
N ASP A 119 -0.39 18.16 -0.41
CA ASP A 119 0.95 18.42 -0.96
C ASP A 119 1.91 17.26 -0.71
N ARG A 120 1.90 16.68 0.49
CA ARG A 120 2.72 15.51 0.84
C ARG A 120 2.29 14.26 0.07
N LEU A 121 0.99 14.08 -0.14
CA LEU A 121 0.47 13.01 -0.99
C LEU A 121 0.90 13.17 -2.43
N ASP A 122 0.84 14.38 -2.98
CA ASP A 122 1.27 14.65 -4.36
C ASP A 122 2.78 14.41 -4.53
N THR A 123 3.59 14.89 -3.59
CA THR A 123 5.03 14.61 -3.54
C THR A 123 5.30 13.11 -3.56
N LEU A 124 4.61 12.34 -2.70
CA LEU A 124 4.79 10.89 -2.64
C LEU A 124 4.30 10.18 -3.91
N ARG A 125 3.16 10.60 -4.49
CA ARG A 125 2.62 10.02 -5.73
C ARG A 125 3.61 10.16 -6.88
N ARG A 126 4.24 11.32 -7.04
CA ARG A 126 5.25 11.56 -8.07
C ARG A 126 6.48 10.69 -7.86
N ALA A 127 6.99 10.62 -6.63
CA ALA A 127 8.14 9.78 -6.31
C ALA A 127 7.85 8.27 -6.51
N ASP A 128 6.66 7.80 -6.11
CA ASP A 128 6.22 6.42 -6.28
C ASP A 128 6.05 6.04 -7.77
N ALA A 129 5.50 6.96 -8.58
CA ALA A 129 5.36 6.75 -10.02
C ALA A 129 6.73 6.58 -10.69
N ILE A 130 7.70 7.46 -10.40
CA ILE A 130 9.06 7.37 -10.94
C ILE A 130 9.73 6.06 -10.55
N ALA A 131 9.64 5.67 -9.26
CA ALA A 131 10.25 4.43 -8.81
C ALA A 131 9.65 3.21 -9.54
N ARG A 132 8.32 3.15 -9.69
CA ARG A 132 7.65 2.06 -10.41
C ARG A 132 8.04 2.02 -11.90
N GLU A 133 8.04 3.16 -12.57
CA GLU A 133 8.44 3.25 -13.98
C GLU A 133 9.85 2.69 -14.21
N GLU A 134 10.83 3.08 -13.37
CA GLU A 134 12.21 2.60 -13.50
C GLU A 134 12.35 1.11 -13.19
N LEU A 135 11.64 0.60 -12.18
CA LEU A 135 11.64 -0.83 -11.85
C LEU A 135 10.99 -1.67 -12.96
N THR A 136 9.87 -1.23 -13.50
CA THR A 136 9.18 -1.88 -14.63
C THR A 136 10.05 -1.85 -15.89
N SER A 137 10.65 -0.70 -16.21
CA SER A 137 11.56 -0.56 -17.36
C SER A 137 12.80 -1.44 -17.26
N ALA A 138 13.22 -1.76 -16.04
CA ALA A 138 14.32 -2.69 -15.76
C ALA A 138 13.88 -4.17 -15.73
N GLY A 139 12.60 -4.49 -15.92
CA GLY A 139 12.06 -5.85 -15.88
C GLY A 139 12.09 -6.50 -14.50
N LEU A 140 12.04 -5.70 -13.43
CA LEU A 140 12.15 -6.18 -12.05
C LEU A 140 10.80 -6.51 -11.38
N ASP A 141 9.68 -6.30 -12.07
CA ASP A 141 8.33 -6.50 -11.52
C ASP A 141 8.07 -7.90 -10.97
N HIS A 142 8.68 -8.92 -11.59
CA HIS A 142 8.53 -10.31 -11.15
C HIS A 142 9.46 -10.71 -10.00
N GLN A 143 10.51 -9.92 -9.75
CA GLN A 143 11.49 -10.18 -8.69
C GLN A 143 11.14 -9.45 -7.40
N ILE A 144 10.41 -8.36 -7.52
CA ILE A 144 10.03 -7.50 -6.41
C ILE A 144 8.58 -7.81 -6.04
N TRP A 145 8.38 -8.37 -4.84
CA TRP A 145 7.04 -8.59 -4.30
C TRP A 145 6.28 -7.27 -4.12
N GLN A 146 6.97 -6.29 -3.54
CA GLN A 146 6.45 -4.94 -3.28
C GLN A 146 7.62 -3.97 -3.10
N CYS A 147 7.47 -2.74 -3.57
CA CYS A 147 8.42 -1.66 -3.32
C CYS A 147 7.69 -0.46 -2.70
N PRO A 148 7.46 -0.43 -1.37
CA PRO A 148 7.02 0.78 -0.71
C PRO A 148 7.98 1.94 -0.97
N VAL A 149 7.44 3.06 -1.44
CA VAL A 149 8.11 4.35 -1.50
C VAL A 149 7.57 5.19 -0.35
N VAL A 150 8.45 5.65 0.54
CA VAL A 150 8.04 6.29 1.81
C VAL A 150 8.58 7.70 1.88
N LEU A 151 7.71 8.67 2.16
CA LEU A 151 8.09 10.07 2.39
C LEU A 151 8.34 10.29 3.88
N LEU A 152 9.57 10.66 4.24
CA LEU A 152 9.90 11.10 5.60
C LEU A 152 9.53 12.58 5.79
N ALA A 153 8.23 12.86 5.89
CA ALA A 153 7.68 14.20 5.83
C ALA A 153 8.05 15.09 7.03
N ASP A 154 8.36 14.49 8.17
CA ASP A 154 8.79 15.21 9.38
C ASP A 154 10.31 15.33 9.49
N VAL A 155 11.05 14.80 8.51
CA VAL A 155 12.52 14.93 8.43
C VAL A 155 12.88 15.99 7.41
N ARG A 156 13.76 16.92 7.81
CA ARG A 156 14.37 17.90 6.89
C ARG A 156 15.80 17.46 6.56
N SER A 157 16.05 17.27 5.27
CA SER A 157 17.36 16.98 4.74
C SER A 157 17.96 18.23 4.09
N VAL A 158 19.25 18.47 4.33
CA VAL A 158 19.98 19.54 3.68
C VAL A 158 20.46 19.07 2.31
N GLY A 159 20.20 19.86 1.29
CA GLY A 159 20.70 19.66 -0.06
C GLY A 159 21.40 20.90 -0.61
N VAL A 160 22.01 20.77 -1.76
CA VAL A 160 22.56 21.86 -2.55
C VAL A 160 21.95 21.80 -3.93
N GLN A 161 21.39 22.89 -4.41
CA GLN A 161 20.86 23.00 -5.76
C GLN A 161 21.28 24.36 -6.33
N GLY A 162 22.08 24.33 -7.41
CA GLY A 162 22.80 25.51 -7.89
C GLY A 162 23.77 26.01 -6.82
N ASP A 163 23.79 27.29 -6.57
CA ASP A 163 24.69 27.94 -5.59
C ASP A 163 24.07 28.04 -4.18
N GLY A 164 22.89 27.49 -3.97
CA GLY A 164 22.12 27.64 -2.73
C GLY A 164 21.92 26.36 -1.95
N ARG A 165 21.77 26.50 -0.61
CA ARG A 165 21.28 25.41 0.24
C ARG A 165 19.79 25.23 0.03
N THR A 166 19.37 23.98 -0.09
CA THR A 166 17.97 23.60 -0.13
C THR A 166 17.62 22.72 1.08
N TYR A 167 16.35 22.75 1.46
CA TYR A 167 15.82 21.92 2.53
C TYR A 167 14.64 21.14 1.96
N GLY A 168 14.84 19.84 1.82
CA GLY A 168 13.82 18.93 1.29
C GLY A 168 13.56 17.77 2.23
N HIS A 169 12.78 16.82 1.76
CA HIS A 169 12.47 15.59 2.48
C HIS A 169 13.22 14.41 1.88
N PRO A 170 13.61 13.41 2.69
CA PRO A 170 14.07 12.14 2.16
C PRO A 170 12.91 11.27 1.68
N ILE A 171 13.16 10.54 0.59
CA ILE A 171 12.37 9.39 0.16
C ILE A 171 13.11 8.11 0.53
N VAL A 172 12.40 7.13 1.08
CA VAL A 172 12.91 5.78 1.30
C VAL A 172 12.35 4.85 0.24
N LEU A 173 13.23 4.08 -0.40
CA LEU A 173 12.87 2.95 -1.24
C LEU A 173 12.99 1.67 -0.42
N ARG A 174 11.95 0.85 -0.41
CA ARG A 174 11.94 -0.43 0.30
C ARG A 174 11.54 -1.59 -0.63
N PRO A 175 12.38 -1.93 -1.62
CA PRO A 175 12.12 -3.09 -2.47
C PRO A 175 12.30 -4.36 -1.65
N VAL A 176 11.27 -5.21 -1.62
CA VAL A 176 11.28 -6.49 -0.89
C VAL A 176 10.87 -7.64 -1.80
N SER A 177 11.51 -8.78 -1.58
CA SER A 177 11.17 -10.07 -2.16
C SER A 177 10.55 -10.94 -1.07
N SER A 178 9.44 -11.59 -1.38
CA SER A 178 8.70 -12.46 -0.47
C SER A 178 7.86 -13.44 -1.27
N GLU A 179 7.51 -14.57 -0.68
CA GLU A 179 6.57 -15.53 -1.26
C GLU A 179 5.17 -15.35 -0.65
N ASP A 180 5.09 -15.16 0.66
CA ASP A 180 3.84 -15.19 1.44
C ASP A 180 3.60 -13.92 2.28
N ALA A 181 4.50 -12.95 2.23
CA ALA A 181 4.52 -11.75 3.07
C ALA A 181 4.75 -12.01 4.57
N MET A 182 4.89 -13.25 5.02
CA MET A 182 5.21 -13.56 6.43
C MET A 182 6.66 -13.23 6.73
N THR A 183 7.55 -13.63 5.82
CA THR A 183 8.96 -13.24 5.82
C THR A 183 9.28 -12.49 4.53
N ALA A 184 10.21 -11.57 4.57
CA ALA A 184 10.70 -10.86 3.40
C ALA A 184 12.18 -10.49 3.56
N ASP A 185 12.90 -10.54 2.44
CA ASP A 185 14.23 -9.96 2.38
C ASP A 185 14.21 -8.72 1.47
N TRP A 186 15.16 -7.81 1.64
CA TRP A 186 15.28 -6.69 0.74
C TRP A 186 15.79 -7.16 -0.63
N THR A 187 15.21 -6.64 -1.70
CA THR A 187 15.61 -6.98 -3.08
C THR A 187 16.87 -6.21 -3.47
N ARG A 188 17.86 -6.93 -4.02
CA ARG A 188 19.11 -6.33 -4.51
C ARG A 188 18.86 -5.71 -5.87
N VAL A 189 18.27 -4.52 -5.87
CA VAL A 189 18.05 -3.75 -7.09
C VAL A 189 19.43 -3.32 -7.65
N PRO A 190 19.69 -3.49 -8.97
CA PRO A 190 20.93 -3.05 -9.59
C PRO A 190 21.24 -1.57 -9.31
N TYR A 191 22.50 -1.25 -9.03
CA TYR A 191 22.90 0.11 -8.66
C TYR A 191 22.56 1.16 -9.73
N GLU A 192 22.66 0.80 -11.00
CA GLU A 192 22.27 1.66 -12.12
C GLU A 192 20.78 2.00 -12.16
N VAL A 193 19.93 1.09 -11.66
CA VAL A 193 18.48 1.34 -11.52
C VAL A 193 18.23 2.27 -10.33
N LEU A 194 18.90 2.03 -9.20
CA LEU A 194 18.83 2.91 -8.03
C LEU A 194 19.32 4.32 -8.35
N GLU A 195 20.39 4.44 -9.14
CA GLU A 195 20.93 5.71 -9.59
C GLU A 195 19.91 6.47 -10.45
N ARG A 196 19.25 5.81 -11.40
CA ARG A 196 18.21 6.43 -12.24
C ARG A 196 17.02 6.87 -11.40
N ILE A 197 16.52 6.01 -10.50
CA ILE A 197 15.41 6.35 -9.59
C ILE A 197 15.78 7.58 -8.76
N SER A 198 16.94 7.58 -8.13
CA SER A 198 17.42 8.68 -7.29
C SER A 198 17.56 9.98 -8.07
N THR A 199 18.19 9.93 -9.24
CA THR A 199 18.41 11.09 -10.12
C THR A 199 17.08 11.66 -10.60
N ARG A 200 16.14 10.83 -11.04
CA ARG A 200 14.83 11.29 -11.48
C ARG A 200 14.02 11.89 -10.35
N ILE A 201 13.93 11.20 -9.20
CA ILE A 201 13.15 11.71 -8.05
C ILE A 201 13.70 13.08 -7.62
N THR A 202 15.00 13.24 -7.46
CA THR A 202 15.58 14.51 -6.98
C THR A 202 15.52 15.65 -8.02
N ASN A 203 15.38 15.34 -9.30
CA ASN A 203 15.23 16.34 -10.37
C ASN A 203 13.77 16.68 -10.66
N GLU A 204 12.87 15.70 -10.59
CA GLU A 204 11.45 15.84 -11.00
C GLU A 204 10.52 16.16 -9.82
N VAL A 205 10.96 15.93 -8.57
CA VAL A 205 10.19 16.18 -7.34
C VAL A 205 10.92 17.18 -6.45
N PRO A 206 10.66 18.49 -6.62
CA PRO A 206 11.44 19.56 -5.98
C PRO A 206 11.46 19.52 -4.45
N GLU A 207 10.46 18.92 -3.82
CA GLU A 207 10.34 18.76 -2.36
C GLU A 207 11.27 17.69 -1.80
N VAL A 208 11.88 16.89 -2.68
CA VAL A 208 12.77 15.76 -2.33
C VAL A 208 14.20 16.08 -2.74
N ASN A 209 15.12 15.96 -1.80
CA ASN A 209 16.55 16.16 -2.06
C ASN A 209 17.42 14.97 -1.67
N ARG A 210 16.82 13.85 -1.28
CA ARG A 210 17.54 12.63 -0.87
C ARG A 210 16.72 11.39 -1.10
N VAL A 211 17.33 10.36 -1.65
CA VAL A 211 16.76 9.01 -1.74
C VAL A 211 17.65 8.06 -0.95
N VAL A 212 17.02 7.20 -0.13
CA VAL A 212 17.70 6.19 0.69
C VAL A 212 17.10 4.81 0.41
N LEU A 213 17.89 3.77 0.58
CA LEU A 213 17.47 2.38 0.43
C LEU A 213 17.35 1.72 1.80
N ASP A 214 16.18 1.14 2.10
CA ASP A 214 15.98 0.30 3.28
C ASP A 214 16.37 -1.14 2.97
N VAL A 215 17.41 -1.62 3.66
CA VAL A 215 18.01 -2.96 3.51
C VAL A 215 17.63 -3.91 4.64
N THR A 216 16.54 -3.62 5.34
CA THR A 216 16.11 -4.40 6.51
C THR A 216 15.21 -5.57 6.08
N SER A 217 15.49 -6.77 6.57
CA SER A 217 14.65 -7.96 6.36
C SER A 217 13.41 -7.94 7.27
N LYS A 218 12.40 -8.73 6.94
CA LYS A 218 11.26 -9.03 7.82
C LYS A 218 11.34 -10.49 8.28
N PRO A 219 11.45 -10.79 9.59
CA PRO A 219 11.70 -9.84 10.67
C PRO A 219 13.12 -9.27 10.60
N PRO A 220 13.49 -8.20 11.34
CA PRO A 220 12.70 -7.52 12.38
C PRO A 220 11.79 -6.40 11.85
N GLY A 221 12.06 -5.86 10.65
CA GLY A 221 11.22 -4.81 10.07
C GLY A 221 9.91 -5.38 9.51
N THR A 222 8.88 -4.54 9.41
CA THR A 222 7.66 -4.83 8.62
C THR A 222 7.88 -4.44 7.16
N ILE A 223 7.00 -4.86 6.23
CA ILE A 223 7.09 -4.41 4.83
C ILE A 223 6.75 -2.93 4.74
N GLU A 224 5.60 -2.52 5.28
CA GLU A 224 5.25 -1.10 5.40
C GLU A 224 5.93 -0.48 6.63
N TRP A 225 6.20 0.82 6.58
CA TRP A 225 6.88 1.56 7.66
C TRP A 225 5.94 1.99 8.79
N GLU A 226 4.63 2.23 8.48
CA GLU A 226 3.59 2.52 9.47
C GLU A 226 2.41 1.55 9.42
#